data_db411ddc77127c0f200ae621d9115b6b
#
_entry.id   db411ddc77127c0f200ae621d9115b6b
#
_cell.length_a   1.000
_cell.length_b   1.000
_cell.length_c   1.000
_cell.angle_alpha   90.00
_cell.angle_beta   90.00
_cell.angle_gamma   90.00
#
_symmetry.space_group_name_H-M   'P 1'
#
loop_
_entity.id
_entity.type
_entity.pdbx_description
1 polymer ?
#
loop_
_entity_poly.entity_id
_entity_poly.type
_entity_poly.pdbx_seq_one_letter_code
_entity_poly.pdbx_strand_id
1 'polypeptide(L)'
;MTIVYLYTALCTVGGADRSIIQKANYLADEMHQDVFIITDSQKERPPVFPISPRIRHIDIGIDFDRQYHHNLLVRGYYYFTLMHLYRKKLEYWLKTLKPDIVISTLGRELDFLTQLDDGSVKIGESHIAKPYTRNLHLMEQRGFPYKQIARHWRKKQEEAVKKLDALVVLTQHDADN
;
A
#
# COMPACT_ATOMS: atom_id res chain seq x y z
N MET A 1 18.24 1.19 -11.71
CA MET A 1 17.58 0.47 -10.60
C MET A 1 16.13 0.20 -10.95
N THR A 2 15.60 -0.92 -10.50
CA THR A 2 14.18 -1.25 -10.64
C THR A 2 13.44 -0.87 -9.36
N ILE A 3 12.45 0.03 -9.48
CA ILE A 3 11.68 0.57 -8.36
C ILE A 3 10.22 0.20 -8.54
N VAL A 4 9.62 -0.39 -7.51
CA VAL A 4 8.20 -0.76 -7.50
C VAL A 4 7.45 0.06 -6.46
N TYR A 5 6.44 0.82 -6.88
CA TYR A 5 5.46 1.45 -6.00
C TYR A 5 4.27 0.51 -5.79
N LEU A 6 3.85 0.35 -4.53
CA LEU A 6 2.63 -0.37 -4.16
C LEU A 6 1.56 0.63 -3.73
N TYR A 7 0.43 0.62 -4.41
CA TYR A 7 -0.67 1.55 -4.15
C TYR A 7 -2.04 0.90 -4.36
N THR A 8 -3.07 1.46 -3.77
CA THR A 8 -4.42 0.87 -3.90
C THR A 8 -5.00 1.12 -5.30
N ALA A 9 -5.05 2.38 -5.73
CA ALA A 9 -5.54 2.78 -7.05
C ALA A 9 -5.14 4.22 -7.36
N LEU A 10 -4.93 4.56 -8.62
CA LEU A 10 -4.50 5.88 -9.11
C LEU A 10 -5.67 6.70 -9.69
N CYS A 11 -6.88 6.45 -9.21
CA CYS A 11 -8.11 6.98 -9.80
C CYS A 11 -8.84 7.99 -8.90
N THR A 12 -8.18 8.51 -7.86
CA THR A 12 -8.73 9.53 -6.97
C THR A 12 -8.04 10.87 -7.14
N VAL A 13 -8.78 11.98 -6.99
CA VAL A 13 -8.22 13.32 -7.02
C VAL A 13 -7.69 13.64 -5.62
N GLY A 14 -6.55 13.05 -5.26
CA GLY A 14 -5.95 13.19 -3.95
C GLY A 14 -4.51 13.71 -3.99
N GLY A 15 -4.06 14.33 -2.89
CA GLY A 15 -2.67 14.76 -2.74
C GLY A 15 -1.69 13.59 -2.79
N ALA A 16 -2.07 12.43 -2.26
CA ALA A 16 -1.26 11.22 -2.31
C ALA A 16 -1.06 10.72 -3.74
N ASP A 17 -2.16 10.59 -4.53
CA ASP A 17 -2.10 10.18 -5.93
C ASP A 17 -1.18 11.09 -6.74
N ARG A 18 -1.36 12.41 -6.58
CA ARG A 18 -0.52 13.41 -7.25
C ARG A 18 0.95 13.27 -6.87
N SER A 19 1.25 13.15 -5.59
CA SER A 19 2.62 13.05 -5.08
C SER A 19 3.32 11.78 -5.58
N ILE A 20 2.64 10.63 -5.53
CA ILE A 20 3.19 9.36 -6.00
C ILE A 20 3.48 9.41 -7.49
N ILE A 21 2.51 9.88 -8.30
CA ILE A 21 2.68 9.96 -9.76
C ILE A 21 3.81 10.93 -10.13
N GLN A 22 3.88 12.11 -9.48
CA GLN A 22 4.96 13.07 -9.75
C GLN A 22 6.33 12.49 -9.43
N LYS A 23 6.50 11.81 -8.29
CA LYS A 23 7.76 11.15 -7.92
C LYS A 23 8.10 10.02 -8.88
N ALA A 24 7.14 9.18 -9.22
CA ALA A 24 7.34 8.08 -10.15
C ALA A 24 7.75 8.58 -11.54
N ASN A 25 7.09 9.63 -12.05
CA ASN A 25 7.45 10.26 -13.32
C ASN A 25 8.88 10.82 -13.26
N TYR A 26 9.24 11.53 -12.20
CA TYR A 26 10.60 12.07 -12.03
C TYR A 26 11.66 10.97 -12.02
N LEU A 27 11.42 9.88 -11.30
CA LEU A 27 12.33 8.73 -11.26
C LEU A 27 12.49 8.09 -12.65
N ALA A 28 11.40 7.98 -13.43
CA ALA A 28 11.42 7.37 -14.75
C ALA A 28 12.02 8.29 -15.82
N ASP A 29 11.61 9.56 -15.83
CA ASP A 29 11.94 10.48 -16.93
C ASP A 29 13.28 11.17 -16.72
N GLU A 30 13.54 11.68 -15.50
CA GLU A 30 14.76 12.45 -15.19
C GLU A 30 15.89 11.56 -14.67
N MET A 31 15.57 10.62 -13.78
CA MET A 31 16.57 9.73 -13.20
C MET A 31 16.79 8.43 -13.99
N HIS A 32 16.02 8.22 -15.05
CA HIS A 32 16.11 7.06 -15.96
C HIS A 32 16.07 5.71 -15.23
N GLN A 33 15.24 5.60 -14.18
CA GLN A 33 15.03 4.35 -13.46
C GLN A 33 13.92 3.50 -14.12
N ASP A 34 13.97 2.20 -13.95
CA ASP A 34 12.88 1.30 -14.33
C ASP A 34 11.81 1.34 -13.25
N VAL A 35 10.72 2.07 -13.52
CA VAL A 35 9.65 2.29 -12.54
C VAL A 35 8.41 1.48 -12.87
N PHE A 36 7.89 0.78 -11.87
CA PHE A 36 6.63 0.06 -11.90
C PHE A 36 5.69 0.60 -10.83
N ILE A 37 4.40 0.67 -11.14
CA ILE A 37 3.36 0.93 -10.15
C ILE A 37 2.44 -0.29 -10.14
N ILE A 38 2.35 -0.97 -9.00
CA ILE A 38 1.43 -2.09 -8.81
C ILE A 38 0.25 -1.60 -7.96
N THR A 39 -0.96 -1.73 -8.53
CA THR A 39 -2.20 -1.41 -7.82
C THR A 39 -2.98 -2.68 -7.48
N ASP A 40 -3.74 -2.65 -6.39
CA ASP A 40 -4.57 -3.78 -5.96
C ASP A 40 -6.04 -3.65 -6.39
N SER A 41 -6.52 -2.44 -6.66
CA SER A 41 -7.95 -2.16 -6.88
C SER A 41 -8.20 -1.06 -7.91
N GLN A 42 -7.44 -1.00 -9.01
CA GLN A 42 -7.60 0.00 -10.08
C GLN A 42 -8.94 -0.16 -10.83
N LYS A 43 -9.39 -1.41 -11.04
CA LYS A 43 -10.69 -1.74 -11.66
C LYS A 43 -10.88 -1.11 -13.05
N GLU A 44 -9.86 -1.17 -13.88
CA GLU A 44 -9.83 -0.62 -15.26
C GLU A 44 -10.09 0.90 -15.35
N ARG A 45 -10.17 1.61 -14.21
CA ARG A 45 -10.32 3.07 -14.19
C ARG A 45 -9.01 3.74 -14.62
N PRO A 46 -9.05 4.78 -15.47
CA PRO A 46 -7.84 5.47 -15.85
C PRO A 46 -7.23 6.21 -14.65
N PRO A 47 -5.91 6.37 -14.60
CA PRO A 47 -5.25 7.27 -13.66
C PRO A 47 -5.76 8.71 -13.83
N VAL A 48 -5.96 9.41 -12.72
CA VAL A 48 -6.45 10.81 -12.76
C VAL A 48 -5.35 11.79 -13.19
N PHE A 49 -4.10 11.50 -12.82
CA PHE A 49 -2.95 12.29 -13.22
C PHE A 49 -2.18 11.58 -14.33
N PRO A 50 -1.52 12.32 -15.24
CA PRO A 50 -0.77 11.71 -16.34
C PRO A 50 0.44 10.94 -15.80
N ILE A 51 0.57 9.70 -16.27
CA ILE A 51 1.69 8.80 -15.98
C ILE A 51 2.61 8.78 -17.19
N SER A 52 3.92 8.88 -16.94
CA SER A 52 4.93 8.74 -18.00
C SER A 52 4.78 7.41 -18.76
N PRO A 53 4.90 7.40 -20.10
CA PRO A 53 4.87 6.16 -20.86
C PRO A 53 6.05 5.21 -20.55
N ARG A 54 7.05 5.68 -19.82
CA ARG A 54 8.18 4.87 -19.34
C ARG A 54 7.83 4.05 -18.11
N ILE A 55 6.75 4.39 -17.41
CA ILE A 55 6.28 3.66 -16.21
C ILE A 55 5.37 2.51 -16.65
N ARG A 56 5.60 1.34 -16.08
CA ARG A 56 4.73 0.18 -16.26
C ARG A 56 3.74 0.08 -15.11
N HIS A 57 2.45 0.27 -15.42
CA HIS A 57 1.36 0.11 -14.45
C HIS A 57 0.78 -1.31 -14.55
N ILE A 58 0.64 -1.97 -13.39
CA ILE A 58 0.11 -3.33 -13.26
C ILE A 58 -1.00 -3.31 -12.21
N ASP A 59 -2.24 -3.60 -12.61
CA ASP A 59 -3.32 -3.84 -11.65
C ASP A 59 -3.45 -5.34 -11.38
N ILE A 60 -3.24 -5.75 -10.12
CA ILE A 60 -3.34 -7.15 -9.72
C ILE A 60 -4.78 -7.57 -9.37
N GLY A 61 -5.73 -6.63 -9.35
CA GLY A 61 -7.15 -6.88 -9.31
C GLY A 61 -7.62 -7.70 -8.11
N ILE A 62 -7.32 -7.24 -6.89
CA ILE A 62 -7.78 -7.91 -5.65
C ILE A 62 -9.19 -7.50 -5.29
N ASP A 63 -9.53 -6.21 -5.46
CA ASP A 63 -10.85 -5.63 -5.19
C ASP A 63 -11.40 -5.95 -3.79
N PHE A 64 -10.76 -5.37 -2.79
CA PHE A 64 -11.18 -5.51 -1.39
C PHE A 64 -12.58 -4.98 -1.09
N ASP A 65 -13.18 -4.17 -1.98
CA ASP A 65 -14.52 -3.61 -1.75
C ASP A 65 -15.61 -4.68 -1.77
N ARG A 66 -15.37 -5.83 -2.44
CA ARG A 66 -16.32 -6.95 -2.50
C ARG A 66 -16.77 -7.44 -1.12
N GLN A 67 -15.93 -7.30 -0.09
CA GLN A 67 -16.25 -7.75 1.26
C GLN A 67 -17.33 -6.91 1.95
N TYR A 68 -17.51 -5.64 1.57
CA TYR A 68 -18.38 -4.70 2.30
C TYR A 68 -19.88 -4.99 2.17
N HIS A 69 -20.28 -5.80 1.20
CA HIS A 69 -21.67 -6.21 0.98
C HIS A 69 -22.13 -7.38 1.88
N HIS A 70 -21.25 -7.93 2.71
CA HIS A 70 -21.51 -9.13 3.52
C HIS A 70 -21.59 -8.82 5.02
N ASN A 71 -22.18 -9.73 5.78
CA ASN A 71 -22.16 -9.66 7.25
C ASN A 71 -20.75 -9.83 7.83
N LEU A 72 -20.57 -9.52 9.11
CA LEU A 72 -19.25 -9.44 9.75
C LEU A 72 -18.41 -10.73 9.65
N LEU A 73 -19.03 -11.89 9.83
CA LEU A 73 -18.34 -13.18 9.79
C LEU A 73 -17.86 -13.50 8.37
N VAL A 74 -18.75 -13.32 7.38
CA VAL A 74 -18.43 -13.52 5.96
C VAL A 74 -17.38 -12.50 5.50
N ARG A 75 -17.45 -11.24 5.96
CA ARG A 75 -16.41 -10.24 5.70
C ARG A 75 -15.04 -10.68 6.20
N GLY A 76 -14.97 -11.25 7.39
CA GLY A 76 -13.72 -11.80 7.93
C GLY A 76 -13.13 -12.87 7.02
N TYR A 77 -13.95 -13.85 6.60
CA TYR A 77 -13.52 -14.89 5.67
C TYR A 77 -13.01 -14.32 4.34
N TYR A 78 -13.79 -13.41 3.71
CA TYR A 78 -13.37 -12.74 2.47
C TYR A 78 -12.08 -11.96 2.65
N TYR A 79 -11.92 -11.22 3.75
CA TYR A 79 -10.71 -10.48 4.03
C TYR A 79 -9.47 -11.39 4.05
N PHE A 80 -9.50 -12.50 4.78
CA PHE A 80 -8.39 -13.45 4.83
C PHE A 80 -8.09 -14.07 3.47
N THR A 81 -9.13 -14.45 2.72
CA THR A 81 -8.98 -15.01 1.38
C THR A 81 -8.35 -14.02 0.41
N LEU A 82 -8.84 -12.77 0.40
CA LEU A 82 -8.30 -11.70 -0.43
C LEU A 82 -6.87 -11.33 -0.04
N MET A 83 -6.55 -11.30 1.25
CA MET A 83 -5.18 -11.06 1.72
C MET A 83 -4.22 -12.17 1.29
N HIS A 84 -4.65 -13.43 1.32
CA HIS A 84 -3.86 -14.54 0.84
C HIS A 84 -3.62 -14.46 -0.69
N LEU A 85 -4.66 -14.12 -1.45
CA LEU A 85 -4.56 -13.90 -2.89
C LEU A 85 -3.63 -12.72 -3.20
N TYR A 86 -3.76 -11.61 -2.45
CA TYR A 86 -2.91 -10.42 -2.58
C TYR A 86 -1.44 -10.80 -2.38
N ARG A 87 -1.14 -11.47 -1.27
CA ARG A 87 0.22 -11.94 -0.98
C ARG A 87 0.80 -12.78 -2.12
N LYS A 88 0.04 -13.77 -2.62
CA LYS A 88 0.50 -14.63 -3.73
C LYS A 88 0.77 -13.87 -5.02
N LYS A 89 -0.15 -12.98 -5.41
CA LYS A 89 0.00 -12.19 -6.64
C LYS A 89 1.15 -11.20 -6.53
N LEU A 90 1.27 -10.51 -5.38
CA LEU A 90 2.35 -9.56 -5.16
C LEU A 90 3.72 -10.27 -5.13
N GLU A 91 3.83 -11.39 -4.42
CA GLU A 91 5.05 -12.19 -4.37
C GLU A 91 5.48 -12.66 -5.77
N TYR A 92 4.52 -13.11 -6.61
CA TYR A 92 4.79 -13.47 -8.00
C TYR A 92 5.40 -12.30 -8.79
N TRP A 93 4.80 -11.11 -8.68
CA TRP A 93 5.30 -9.94 -9.40
C TRP A 93 6.65 -9.46 -8.89
N LEU A 94 6.88 -9.44 -7.57
CA LEU A 94 8.17 -9.04 -7.01
C LEU A 94 9.28 -10.03 -7.42
N LYS A 95 9.02 -11.33 -7.40
CA LYS A 95 9.98 -12.33 -7.88
C LYS A 95 10.24 -12.24 -9.40
N THR A 96 9.25 -11.81 -10.18
CA THR A 96 9.38 -11.64 -11.63
C THR A 96 10.17 -10.37 -11.96
N LEU A 97 9.85 -9.26 -11.31
CA LEU A 97 10.46 -7.95 -11.57
C LEU A 97 11.84 -7.80 -10.92
N LYS A 98 12.10 -8.53 -9.84
CA LYS A 98 13.33 -8.47 -9.03
C LYS A 98 13.72 -7.01 -8.73
N PRO A 99 12.85 -6.24 -8.06
CA PRO A 99 13.13 -4.84 -7.79
C PRO A 99 14.31 -4.67 -6.83
N ASP A 100 15.04 -3.58 -7.00
CA ASP A 100 16.03 -3.13 -6.01
C ASP A 100 15.32 -2.49 -4.82
N ILE A 101 14.22 -1.77 -5.08
CA ILE A 101 13.46 -1.03 -4.06
C ILE A 101 11.96 -1.27 -4.25
N VAL A 102 11.27 -1.56 -3.16
CA VAL A 102 9.81 -1.59 -3.09
C VAL A 102 9.34 -0.49 -2.14
N ILE A 103 8.51 0.42 -2.64
CA ILE A 103 7.92 1.53 -1.89
C ILE A 103 6.46 1.20 -1.61
N SER A 104 6.15 0.99 -0.33
CA SER A 104 4.78 0.77 0.16
C SER A 104 4.19 2.09 0.66
N THR A 105 2.99 2.41 0.27
CA THR A 105 2.23 3.54 0.81
C THR A 105 1.51 3.19 2.12
N LEU A 106 2.02 2.20 2.85
CA LEU A 106 1.49 1.67 4.12
C LEU A 106 0.05 1.15 4.00
N GLY A 107 -0.27 0.58 2.84
CA GLY A 107 -1.53 -0.07 2.55
C GLY A 107 -1.67 -1.45 3.22
N ARG A 108 -2.57 -2.29 2.70
CA ARG A 108 -2.82 -3.65 3.24
C ARG A 108 -1.63 -4.59 3.06
N GLU A 109 -0.80 -4.36 2.03
CA GLU A 109 0.42 -5.11 1.76
C GLU A 109 1.40 -5.10 2.92
N LEU A 110 1.41 -4.04 3.73
CA LEU A 110 2.28 -3.91 4.90
C LEU A 110 2.14 -5.08 5.87
N ASP A 111 0.97 -5.73 5.93
CA ASP A 111 0.72 -6.86 6.83
C ASP A 111 1.60 -8.08 6.52
N PHE A 112 2.18 -8.16 5.31
CA PHE A 112 3.01 -9.29 4.89
C PHE A 112 4.26 -8.88 4.08
N LEU A 113 4.37 -7.63 3.62
CA LEU A 113 5.43 -7.17 2.72
C LEU A 113 6.83 -7.45 3.26
N THR A 114 7.06 -7.15 4.54
CA THR A 114 8.35 -7.38 5.20
C THR A 114 8.69 -8.86 5.46
N GLN A 115 7.77 -9.77 5.12
CA GLN A 115 7.97 -11.21 5.20
C GLN A 115 8.30 -11.82 3.82
N LEU A 116 8.23 -11.01 2.75
CA LEU A 116 8.56 -11.46 1.40
C LEU A 116 10.08 -11.34 1.20
N ASP A 117 10.70 -12.48 0.97
CA ASP A 117 12.13 -12.57 0.68
C ASP A 117 12.33 -12.50 -0.84
N ASP A 118 12.41 -11.29 -1.36
CA ASP A 118 12.63 -10.99 -2.78
C ASP A 118 13.95 -10.23 -3.04
N GLY A 119 14.71 -9.97 -1.96
CA GLY A 119 16.00 -9.28 -2.01
C GLY A 119 15.92 -7.76 -2.12
N SER A 120 14.72 -7.16 -2.21
CA SER A 120 14.57 -5.71 -2.34
C SER A 120 14.58 -4.99 -1.00
N VAL A 121 15.03 -3.73 -1.02
CA VAL A 121 14.86 -2.78 0.09
C VAL A 121 13.39 -2.38 0.21
N LYS A 122 12.79 -2.46 1.41
CA LYS A 122 11.40 -2.13 1.68
C LYS A 122 11.29 -0.77 2.33
N ILE A 123 10.74 0.20 1.61
CA ILE A 123 10.53 1.58 2.09
C ILE A 123 9.04 1.81 2.31
N GLY A 124 8.69 2.33 3.49
CA GLY A 124 7.34 2.84 3.76
C GLY A 124 7.27 4.32 3.43
N GLU A 125 6.22 4.76 2.75
CA GLU A 125 5.95 6.17 2.48
C GLU A 125 4.58 6.54 3.03
N SER A 126 4.55 7.36 4.10
CA SER A 126 3.30 7.80 4.73
C SER A 126 2.78 9.06 4.07
N HIS A 127 1.57 8.98 3.50
CA HIS A 127 0.84 10.12 2.94
C HIS A 127 -0.30 10.61 3.85
N ILE A 128 -0.47 9.98 5.01
CA ILE A 128 -1.55 10.26 5.97
C ILE A 128 -0.93 10.29 7.36
N ALA A 129 -1.27 11.30 8.16
CA ALA A 129 -0.82 11.37 9.55
C ALA A 129 -1.22 10.10 10.33
N LYS A 130 -0.31 9.59 11.15
CA LYS A 130 -0.40 8.33 11.90
C LYS A 130 -1.77 8.06 12.55
N PRO A 131 -2.46 9.03 13.22
CA PRO A 131 -3.74 8.78 13.84
C PRO A 131 -4.85 8.37 12.89
N TYR A 132 -4.77 8.76 11.60
CA TYR A 132 -5.82 8.56 10.59
C TYR A 132 -5.56 7.34 9.69
N THR A 133 -4.43 6.68 9.86
CA THR A 133 -4.07 5.52 9.04
C THR A 133 -5.12 4.43 9.11
N ARG A 134 -5.55 3.91 7.95
CA ARG A 134 -6.57 2.85 7.79
C ARG A 134 -7.91 3.15 8.48
N ASN A 135 -8.21 4.42 8.82
CA ASN A 135 -9.44 4.83 9.51
C ASN A 135 -9.68 4.07 10.84
N LEU A 136 -8.64 3.59 11.51
CA LEU A 136 -8.76 2.83 12.76
C LEU A 136 -9.38 3.67 13.88
N HIS A 137 -9.18 5.00 13.88
CA HIS A 137 -9.82 5.93 14.81
C HIS A 137 -11.35 5.85 14.77
N LEU A 138 -11.95 5.66 13.58
CA LEU A 138 -13.41 5.50 13.45
C LEU A 138 -13.91 4.18 14.05
N MET A 139 -13.09 3.11 14.00
CA MET A 139 -13.42 1.86 14.66
C MET A 139 -13.30 1.98 16.19
N GLU A 140 -12.31 2.71 16.69
CA GLU A 140 -12.12 2.95 18.12
C GLU A 140 -13.32 3.67 18.77
N GLN A 141 -13.96 4.59 18.03
CA GLN A 141 -15.14 5.32 18.47
C GLN A 141 -16.41 4.45 18.62
N ARG A 142 -16.47 3.28 17.96
CA ARG A 142 -17.63 2.37 18.01
C ARG A 142 -17.75 1.53 19.28
N GLY A 143 -16.78 1.63 20.20
CA GLY A 143 -16.81 0.87 21.45
C GLY A 143 -16.42 -0.60 21.30
N PHE A 144 -16.81 -1.45 22.29
CA PHE A 144 -16.54 -2.89 22.26
C PHE A 144 -17.44 -3.60 21.21
N PRO A 145 -16.94 -4.58 20.39
CA PRO A 145 -15.56 -5.12 20.34
C PRO A 145 -14.64 -4.34 19.38
N TYR A 146 -15.15 -3.36 18.63
CA TYR A 146 -14.44 -2.67 17.56
C TYR A 146 -13.18 -1.95 18.05
N LYS A 147 -13.24 -1.36 19.26
CA LYS A 147 -12.10 -0.70 19.90
C LYS A 147 -10.92 -1.65 20.13
N GLN A 148 -11.18 -2.88 20.56
CA GLN A 148 -10.12 -3.88 20.76
C GLN A 148 -9.52 -4.36 19.44
N ILE A 149 -10.37 -4.56 18.44
CA ILE A 149 -9.93 -4.91 17.08
C ILE A 149 -9.03 -3.81 16.51
N ALA A 150 -9.44 -2.55 16.62
CA ALA A 150 -8.66 -1.43 16.13
C ALA A 150 -7.30 -1.31 16.84
N ARG A 151 -7.25 -1.49 18.16
CA ARG A 151 -6.00 -1.51 18.92
C ARG A 151 -5.05 -2.63 18.49
N HIS A 152 -5.59 -3.83 18.26
CA HIS A 152 -4.81 -4.95 17.76
C HIS A 152 -4.21 -4.64 16.39
N TRP A 153 -5.02 -4.11 15.46
CA TRP A 153 -4.56 -3.73 14.13
C TRP A 153 -3.51 -2.61 14.16
N ARG A 154 -3.69 -1.61 15.03
CA ARG A 154 -2.71 -0.53 15.21
C ARG A 154 -1.36 -1.09 15.66
N LYS A 155 -1.35 -1.93 16.70
CA LYS A 155 -0.12 -2.58 17.17
C LYS A 155 0.55 -3.40 16.08
N LYS A 156 -0.22 -4.21 15.35
CA LYS A 156 0.29 -5.00 14.22
C LYS A 156 0.92 -4.12 13.13
N GLN A 157 0.28 -3.00 12.82
CA GLN A 157 0.81 -2.04 11.85
C GLN A 157 2.10 -1.39 12.33
N GLU A 158 2.17 -0.97 13.58
CA GLU A 158 3.40 -0.41 14.17
C GLU A 158 4.57 -1.41 14.16
N GLU A 159 4.29 -2.67 14.47
CA GLU A 159 5.28 -3.74 14.40
C GLU A 159 5.74 -4.02 12.95
N ALA A 160 4.85 -3.89 11.98
CA ALA A 160 5.20 -4.06 10.58
C ALA A 160 6.04 -2.89 10.05
N VAL A 161 5.69 -1.66 10.43
CA VAL A 161 6.47 -0.45 10.06
C VAL A 161 7.90 -0.53 10.60
N LYS A 162 8.10 -1.02 11.83
CA LYS A 162 9.44 -1.19 12.42
C LYS A 162 10.34 -2.20 11.69
N LYS A 163 9.76 -3.04 10.83
CA LYS A 163 10.49 -4.03 10.04
C LYS A 163 10.84 -3.55 8.63
N LEU A 164 10.42 -2.34 8.26
CA LEU A 164 10.83 -1.70 7.03
C LEU A 164 12.28 -1.22 7.14
N ASP A 165 12.99 -1.19 6.02
CA ASP A 165 14.37 -0.70 5.96
C ASP A 165 14.43 0.82 6.13
N ALA A 166 13.38 1.53 5.67
CA ALA A 166 13.25 2.97 5.85
C ALA A 166 11.76 3.39 5.89
N LEU A 167 11.49 4.51 6.55
CA LEU A 167 10.18 5.16 6.58
C LEU A 167 10.31 6.63 6.19
N VAL A 168 9.55 7.02 5.18
CA VAL A 168 9.42 8.42 4.74
C VAL A 168 8.10 8.96 5.26
N VAL A 169 8.14 10.08 5.95
CA VAL A 169 6.96 10.75 6.52
C VAL A 169 6.87 12.19 6.04
N LEU A 170 5.70 12.80 6.13
CA LEU A 170 5.44 14.13 5.58
C LEU A 170 6.01 15.26 6.42
N THR A 171 6.11 15.08 7.73
CA THR A 171 6.52 16.14 8.66
C THR A 171 7.50 15.63 9.71
N GLN A 172 8.29 16.55 10.29
CA GLN A 172 9.16 16.24 11.42
C GLN A 172 8.35 15.72 12.62
N HIS A 173 7.17 16.25 12.85
CA HIS A 173 6.27 15.77 13.90
C HIS A 173 5.88 14.30 13.74
N ASP A 174 5.66 13.84 12.51
CA ASP A 174 5.36 12.43 12.22
C ASP A 174 6.62 11.55 12.35
N ALA A 175 7.82 12.12 12.17
CA ALA A 175 9.07 11.41 12.37
C ALA A 175 9.40 11.17 13.85
N ASP A 176 9.00 12.10 14.72
CA ASP A 176 9.29 12.06 16.16
C ASP A 176 8.29 11.17 16.96
N ASN A 177 7.19 10.71 16.33
CA ASN A 177 6.13 9.88 16.91
C ASN A 177 6.12 8.45 16.36
#